data_49f29a93cdc3fdd2364bc41ab6c38814
#
_entry.id   49f29a93cdc3fdd2364bc41ab6c38814
#
_cell.length_a   1.000
_cell.length_b   1.000
_cell.length_c   1.000
_cell.angle_alpha   90.00
_cell.angle_beta   90.00
_cell.angle_gamma   90.00
#
_symmetry.space_group_name_H-M   'P 1'
#
loop_
_entity.id
_entity.type
_entity.pdbx_description
1 polymer ?
#
loop_
_entity_poly.entity_id
_entity_poly.type
_entity_poly.pdbx_seq_one_letter_code
_entity_poly.pdbx_strand_id
1 'polypeptide(L)' 'MEINLNAPKKIVLQEEKSKTISKLTVSRVVDLPKQKVVRCFCEELDEPVVLWEGAAYDAAGQWTDADVQTRLTEIYSA' A
#
# COMPACT_ATOMS: atom_id res chain seq x y z
N MET A 1 -5.74 -5.63 8.82
CA MET A 1 -6.65 -4.71 8.08
C MET A 1 -6.86 -5.25 6.69
N GLU A 2 -8.09 -5.36 6.27
CA GLU A 2 -8.41 -5.76 4.90
C GLU A 2 -8.93 -4.55 4.14
N ILE A 3 -8.51 -4.43 2.89
CA ILE A 3 -8.94 -3.34 2.02
C ILE A 3 -9.52 -3.95 0.75
N ASN A 4 -10.80 -3.65 0.50
CA ASN A 4 -11.47 -4.11 -0.71
C ASN A 4 -11.25 -3.10 -1.82
N LEU A 5 -10.77 -3.59 -2.97
CA LEU A 5 -10.55 -2.73 -4.13
C LEU A 5 -11.85 -2.58 -4.90
N ASN A 6 -12.04 -1.41 -5.52
CA ASN A 6 -13.25 -1.13 -6.29
C ASN A 6 -13.39 -2.06 -7.49
N ALA A 7 -12.26 -2.50 -8.04
CA ALA A 7 -12.23 -3.43 -9.14
C ALA A 7 -11.02 -4.33 -8.97
N PRO A 8 -11.07 -5.60 -9.44
CA PRO A 8 -9.90 -6.46 -9.40
C PRO A 8 -8.73 -5.82 -10.14
N LYS A 9 -7.54 -5.92 -9.54
CA LYS A 9 -6.32 -5.34 -10.10
C LYS A 9 -5.33 -6.44 -10.38
N LYS A 10 -4.82 -6.49 -11.61
CA LYS A 10 -3.77 -7.41 -11.98
C LYS A 10 -2.43 -6.84 -11.54
N ILE A 11 -1.66 -7.63 -10.80
CA ILE A 11 -0.32 -7.24 -10.37
C ILE A 11 0.69 -8.22 -10.94
N VAL A 12 1.89 -7.71 -11.20
CA VAL A 12 3.01 -8.54 -11.67
C VAL A 12 3.90 -8.82 -10.48
N LEU A 13 4.05 -10.12 -10.19
CA LEU A 13 4.93 -10.58 -9.12
C LEU A 13 6.32 -10.87 -9.69
N GLN A 14 7.26 -11.19 -8.81
CA GLN A 14 8.60 -11.58 -9.23
C GLN A 14 8.53 -12.81 -10.16
N GLU A 15 9.56 -12.98 -10.99
CA GLU A 15 9.66 -14.07 -11.95
C GLU A 15 8.55 -14.05 -13.01
N GLU A 16 8.09 -12.85 -13.34
CA GLU A 16 7.09 -12.61 -14.38
C GLU A 16 5.73 -13.25 -14.12
N LYS A 17 5.49 -13.65 -12.89
CA LYS A 17 4.17 -14.11 -12.48
C LYS A 17 3.24 -12.94 -12.28
N SER A 18 1.96 -13.16 -12.53
CA SER A 18 0.94 -12.17 -12.29
C SER A 18 -0.25 -12.79 -11.57
N LYS A 19 -0.97 -11.97 -10.83
CA LYS A 19 -2.22 -12.42 -10.23
C LYS A 19 -3.20 -11.25 -10.17
N THR A 20 -4.49 -11.57 -10.12
CA THR A 20 -5.54 -10.58 -9.99
C THR A 20 -5.96 -10.52 -8.52
N ILE A 21 -5.99 -9.31 -7.98
CA ILE A 21 -6.40 -9.09 -6.58
C ILE A 21 -7.64 -8.21 -6.55
N SER A 22 -8.54 -8.52 -5.62
CA SER A 22 -9.72 -7.70 -5.36
C SER A 22 -9.72 -7.14 -3.95
N LYS A 23 -8.81 -7.59 -3.11
CA LYS A 23 -8.62 -7.05 -1.77
C LYS A 23 -7.16 -7.15 -1.38
N LEU A 24 -6.76 -6.34 -0.42
CA LEU A 24 -5.43 -6.38 0.17
C LEU A 24 -5.56 -6.61 1.67
N THR A 25 -4.79 -7.56 2.19
CA THR A 25 -4.73 -7.82 3.62
C THR A 25 -3.44 -7.23 4.16
N VAL A 26 -3.57 -6.14 4.90
CA VAL A 26 -2.41 -5.43 5.45
C VAL A 26 -1.91 -6.19 6.68
N SER A 27 -0.69 -6.68 6.61
CA SER A 27 -0.07 -7.37 7.74
C SER A 27 0.60 -6.39 8.70
N ARG A 28 1.21 -5.33 8.16
CA ARG A 28 1.77 -4.26 9.00
C ARG A 28 2.06 -3.02 8.18
N VAL A 29 2.20 -1.90 8.88
CA VAL A 29 2.61 -0.62 8.29
C VAL A 29 3.83 -0.15 9.06
N VAL A 30 4.87 0.26 8.35
CA VAL A 30 6.12 0.73 8.94
C VAL A 30 6.35 2.19 8.59
N ASP A 31 6.54 3.01 9.61
CA ASP A 31 6.85 4.43 9.45
C ASP A 31 8.34 4.61 9.71
N LEU A 32 9.05 5.14 8.71
CA LEU A 32 10.49 5.36 8.77
C LEU A 32 10.77 6.86 8.67
N PRO A 33 10.67 7.60 9.79
CA PRO A 33 10.76 9.06 9.75
C PRO A 33 12.12 9.58 9.26
N LYS A 34 13.19 8.86 9.53
CA LYS A 34 14.53 9.29 9.06
C LYS A 34 14.65 9.22 7.54
N GLN A 35 13.92 8.32 6.91
CA GLN A 35 13.91 8.15 5.47
C GLN A 35 12.72 8.86 4.83
N LYS A 36 11.82 9.39 5.65
CA LYS A 36 10.58 10.04 5.21
C LYS A 36 9.78 9.12 4.30
N VAL A 37 9.50 7.92 4.79
CA VAL A 37 8.74 6.93 4.02
C VAL A 37 7.84 6.13 4.95
N VAL A 38 6.64 5.80 4.45
CA VAL A 38 5.73 4.87 5.11
C VAL A 38 5.52 3.70 4.15
N ARG A 39 5.80 2.50 4.63
CA ARG A 39 5.66 1.27 3.84
C ARG A 39 4.55 0.40 4.42
N CYS A 40 3.77 -0.19 3.54
CA CYS A 40 2.69 -1.09 3.90
C CYS A 40 3.01 -2.50 3.39
N PHE A 41 2.93 -3.48 4.28
CA PHE A 41 3.17 -4.88 3.92
C PHE A 41 1.84 -5.59 3.81
N CYS A 42 1.58 -6.16 2.64
CA CYS A 42 0.35 -6.90 2.38
C CYS A 42 0.67 -8.36 2.09
N GLU A 43 -0.20 -9.26 2.55
CA GLU A 43 0.01 -10.70 2.37
C GLU A 43 -0.04 -11.11 0.89
N GLU A 44 -0.82 -10.40 0.09
CA GLU A 44 -0.98 -10.68 -1.34
C GLU A 44 0.19 -10.20 -2.20
N LEU A 45 1.09 -9.39 -1.62
CA LEU A 45 2.17 -8.75 -2.36
C LEU A 45 3.53 -9.29 -1.90
N ASP A 46 4.46 -9.46 -2.86
CA ASP A 46 5.81 -9.91 -2.56
C ASP A 46 6.67 -8.82 -1.96
N GLU A 47 6.36 -7.56 -2.26
CA GLU A 47 7.14 -6.42 -1.81
C GLU A 47 6.26 -5.41 -1.09
N PRO A 48 6.85 -4.61 -0.18
CA PRO A 48 6.09 -3.58 0.50
C PRO A 48 5.66 -2.47 -0.48
N VAL A 49 4.53 -1.86 -0.18
CA VAL A 49 4.02 -0.73 -0.95
C VAL A 49 4.43 0.55 -0.24
N VAL A 50 5.07 1.47 -0.96
CA VAL A 50 5.38 2.78 -0.41
C VAL A 50 4.11 3.64 -0.50
N LEU A 51 3.57 4.00 0.66
CA LEU A 51 2.35 4.81 0.73
C LEU A 51 2.67 6.29 0.56
N TRP A 52 3.65 6.77 1.32
CA TRP A 52 4.09 8.16 1.27
C TRP A 52 5.61 8.20 1.35
N GLU A 53 6.25 9.09 0.61
CA GLU A 53 7.67 9.33 0.72
C GLU A 53 8.01 10.77 0.39
N GLY A 54 9.11 11.28 0.97
CA GLY A 54 9.59 12.62 0.71
C GLY A 54 8.55 13.68 1.06
N ALA A 55 8.21 14.54 0.11
CA ALA A 55 7.25 15.61 0.31
C ALA A 55 5.86 15.06 0.68
N ALA A 56 5.47 13.93 0.12
CA ALA A 56 4.20 13.29 0.45
C ALA A 56 4.17 12.82 1.91
N TYR A 57 5.30 12.32 2.41
CA TYR A 57 5.43 11.94 3.81
C TYR A 57 5.21 13.15 4.71
N ASP A 58 5.84 14.29 4.39
CA ASP A 58 5.68 15.50 5.16
C ASP A 58 4.23 16.00 5.13
N ALA A 59 3.57 15.89 3.98
CA ALA A 59 2.19 16.32 3.82
C ALA A 59 1.21 15.42 4.58
N ALA A 60 1.49 14.12 4.64
CA ALA A 60 0.61 13.18 5.33
C ALA A 60 0.60 13.41 6.85
N GLY A 61 1.71 13.85 7.41
CA GLY A 61 1.81 14.09 8.85
C GLY A 61 1.53 12.85 9.67
N GLN A 62 0.58 12.93 10.59
CA GLN A 62 0.17 11.80 11.41
C GLN A 62 -0.93 11.03 10.68
N TRP A 63 -0.54 9.97 10.01
CA TRP A 63 -1.50 9.13 9.29
C TRP A 63 -2.23 8.18 10.24
N THR A 64 -3.41 7.75 9.82
CA THR A 64 -4.25 6.80 10.56
C THR A 64 -4.50 5.58 9.69
N ASP A 65 -5.15 4.55 10.26
CA ASP A 65 -5.54 3.38 9.48
C ASP A 65 -6.47 3.76 8.32
N ALA A 66 -7.35 4.73 8.53
CA ALA A 66 -8.22 5.22 7.47
C ALA A 66 -7.40 5.85 6.33
N ASP A 67 -6.34 6.57 6.67
CA ASP A 67 -5.45 7.18 5.66
C ASP A 67 -4.73 6.10 4.86
N VAL A 68 -4.26 5.03 5.52
CA VAL A 68 -3.63 3.89 4.85
C VAL A 68 -4.61 3.24 3.88
N GLN A 69 -5.84 3.02 4.30
CA GLN A 69 -6.86 2.43 3.46
C GLN A 69 -7.14 3.29 2.24
N THR A 70 -7.33 4.59 2.44
CA THR A 70 -7.56 5.54 1.36
C THR A 70 -6.39 5.54 0.37
N ARG A 71 -5.17 5.59 0.89
CA ARG A 71 -3.99 5.64 0.03
C ARG A 71 -3.81 4.37 -0.80
N LEU A 72 -4.00 3.20 -0.18
CA LEU A 72 -3.92 1.93 -0.92
C LEU A 72 -5.01 1.87 -2.00
N THR A 73 -6.21 2.33 -1.70
CA THR A 73 -7.29 2.38 -2.68
C THR A 73 -6.91 3.28 -3.84
N GLU A 74 -6.31 4.44 -3.59
CA GLU A 74 -5.86 5.34 -4.65
C GLU A 74 -4.80 4.69 -5.54
N ILE A 75 -3.84 3.99 -4.93
CA ILE A 75 -2.75 3.36 -5.68
C ILE A 75 -3.29 2.25 -6.59
N TYR A 76 -4.25 1.48 -6.11
CA TYR A 76 -4.73 0.30 -6.83
C TYR A 76 -6.09 0.48 -7.52
N SER A 77 -6.66 1.68 -7.49
CA SER A 77 -7.96 1.96 -8.12
C SER A 77 -7.84 2.89 -9.32
N ALA A 78 -6.76 2.81 -10.03
CA ALA A 78 -6.58 3.66 -11.20
C ALA A 78 -7.47 3.24 -12.36
#